data_46a5961e79e62dc93f0145609d810fb3
#
_entry.id   46a5961e79e62dc93f0145609d810fb3
#
_cell.length_a   1.000
_cell.length_b   1.000
_cell.length_c   1.000
_cell.angle_alpha   90.00
_cell.angle_beta   90.00
_cell.angle_gamma   90.00
#
_symmetry.space_group_name_H-M   'P 1'
#
loop_
_entity.id
_entity.type
_entity.pdbx_description
1 polymer ?
#
loop_
_entity_poly.entity_id
_entity_poly.type
_entity_poly.pdbx_seq_one_letter_code
_entity_poly.pdbx_strand_id
1 'polypeptide(L)'
;MTIRSVEELEDLLSTPSPALIEEMAQLKGDILILGVGGKMGPSLAKLAIRAIREAGVDKKVTGVSRFSEPGLKGELEGYGVETISIDLLNDEELQTLPEVENVIYMAGKKFGTTGQEHSTWAMNTYLPGRVGEKFKNSRIVVFSSGNIYPFMPIGSGGADENVAPDPKGEYAQSCLGRERIFQYASHKYRTPLLIYRLNYAVDLRYGNLLEIAQMVNEGREIDLTSGHMNVIWQGDANEIALRSLSICDHPAKILNVTGPETISIRWVAEEFGKLLDKNPRFVNEEASDALLNNAGQCHRLFGYPRVTLREMIEMTAHWVAIGGESLNKPTHFQTRSGKF
;
A
#
# COMPACT_ATOMS: atom_id res chain seq x y z
N MET A 1 -4.06 -9.16 -20.60
CA MET A 1 -5.44 -8.93 -20.05
C MET A 1 -5.86 -7.52 -20.37
N THR A 2 -7.13 -7.27 -20.74
CA THR A 2 -7.61 -5.92 -21.13
C THR A 2 -8.73 -5.51 -20.18
N ILE A 3 -8.52 -4.45 -19.40
CA ILE A 3 -9.48 -3.88 -18.46
C ILE A 3 -10.16 -2.67 -19.13
N ARG A 4 -11.50 -2.63 -19.13
CA ARG A 4 -12.29 -1.64 -19.86
C ARG A 4 -13.17 -0.76 -18.96
N SER A 5 -13.38 -1.17 -17.71
CA SER A 5 -14.23 -0.47 -16.76
C SER A 5 -13.65 -0.48 -15.36
N VAL A 6 -14.12 0.42 -14.50
CA VAL A 6 -13.78 0.44 -13.07
C VAL A 6 -14.24 -0.85 -12.39
N GLU A 7 -15.38 -1.42 -12.80
CA GLU A 7 -15.92 -2.66 -12.25
C GLU A 7 -14.99 -3.85 -12.54
N GLU A 8 -14.49 -3.99 -13.78
CA GLU A 8 -13.50 -5.02 -14.13
C GLU A 8 -12.18 -4.83 -13.35
N LEU A 9 -11.77 -3.58 -13.13
CA LEU A 9 -10.59 -3.27 -12.31
C LEU A 9 -10.80 -3.67 -10.85
N GLU A 10 -11.93 -3.32 -10.26
CA GLU A 10 -12.26 -3.67 -8.87
C GLU A 10 -12.37 -5.19 -8.69
N ASP A 11 -12.91 -5.89 -9.69
CA ASP A 11 -12.93 -7.36 -9.68
C ASP A 11 -11.52 -7.94 -9.68
N LEU A 12 -10.63 -7.47 -10.55
CA LEU A 12 -9.23 -7.91 -10.59
C LEU A 12 -8.48 -7.59 -9.29
N LEU A 13 -8.70 -6.40 -8.70
CA LEU A 13 -8.05 -5.97 -7.45
C LEU A 13 -8.51 -6.78 -6.23
N SER A 14 -9.66 -7.42 -6.29
CA SER A 14 -10.28 -8.14 -5.18
C SER A 14 -10.47 -9.64 -5.43
N THR A 15 -9.87 -10.20 -6.48
CA THR A 15 -9.90 -11.64 -6.77
C THR A 15 -8.84 -12.38 -5.92
N PRO A 16 -9.26 -13.24 -4.97
CA PRO A 16 -8.33 -13.95 -4.10
C PRO A 16 -7.57 -15.05 -4.86
N SER A 17 -6.36 -15.34 -4.41
CA SER A 17 -5.65 -16.55 -4.84
C SER A 17 -6.11 -17.78 -4.06
N PRO A 18 -5.87 -19.00 -4.57
CA PRO A 18 -6.09 -20.22 -3.80
C PRO A 18 -5.36 -20.24 -2.46
N ALA A 19 -4.14 -19.66 -2.41
CA ALA A 19 -3.37 -19.57 -1.17
C ALA A 19 -4.02 -18.65 -0.14
N LEU A 20 -4.58 -17.50 -0.54
CA LEU A 20 -5.31 -16.63 0.37
C LEU A 20 -6.60 -17.30 0.87
N ILE A 21 -7.32 -18.00 0.01
CA ILE A 21 -8.54 -18.73 0.39
C ILE A 21 -8.21 -19.80 1.45
N GLU A 22 -7.16 -20.58 1.24
CA GLU A 22 -6.71 -21.58 2.19
C GLU A 22 -6.29 -20.95 3.55
N GLU A 23 -5.53 -19.86 3.52
CA GLU A 23 -5.12 -19.15 4.72
C GLU A 23 -6.32 -18.52 5.46
N MET A 24 -7.34 -17.99 4.74
CA MET A 24 -8.56 -17.51 5.36
C MET A 24 -9.36 -18.60 6.04
N ALA A 25 -9.34 -19.84 5.53
CA ALA A 25 -9.95 -20.99 6.19
C ALA A 25 -9.27 -21.32 7.52
N GLN A 26 -7.96 -21.10 7.64
CA GLN A 26 -7.16 -21.42 8.83
C GLN A 26 -7.06 -20.24 9.82
N LEU A 27 -7.13 -19.00 9.36
CA LEU A 27 -7.03 -17.81 10.21
C LEU A 27 -8.20 -17.78 11.20
N LYS A 28 -7.93 -17.63 12.50
CA LYS A 28 -8.96 -17.55 13.53
C LYS A 28 -9.35 -16.09 13.78
N GLY A 29 -10.65 -15.88 14.00
CA GLY A 29 -11.25 -14.62 14.41
C GLY A 29 -11.57 -13.66 13.25
N ASP A 30 -12.15 -12.54 13.61
CA ASP A 30 -12.62 -11.48 12.72
C ASP A 30 -11.48 -10.55 12.32
N ILE A 31 -11.71 -9.73 11.28
CA ILE A 31 -10.71 -8.80 10.75
C ILE A 31 -11.24 -7.37 10.88
N LEU A 32 -10.46 -6.48 11.50
CA LEU A 32 -10.72 -5.05 11.59
C LEU A 32 -9.70 -4.29 10.74
N ILE A 33 -10.17 -3.42 9.85
CA ILE A 33 -9.34 -2.60 8.97
C ILE A 33 -9.45 -1.14 9.40
N LEU A 34 -8.41 -0.62 10.05
CA LEU A 34 -8.34 0.77 10.50
C LEU A 34 -7.79 1.66 9.37
N GLY A 35 -8.62 2.60 8.90
CA GLY A 35 -8.30 3.46 7.75
C GLY A 35 -8.79 2.90 6.42
N VAL A 36 -9.87 2.10 6.41
CA VAL A 36 -10.44 1.48 5.21
C VAL A 36 -10.83 2.46 4.10
N GLY A 37 -11.14 3.71 4.43
CA GLY A 37 -11.47 4.75 3.45
C GLY A 37 -10.26 5.33 2.71
N GLY A 38 -9.04 4.81 2.94
CA GLY A 38 -7.85 5.15 2.17
C GLY A 38 -7.83 4.43 0.81
N LYS A 39 -6.88 4.82 -0.06
CA LYS A 39 -6.78 4.33 -1.46
C LYS A 39 -6.87 2.80 -1.62
N MET A 40 -6.16 2.04 -0.78
CA MET A 40 -6.06 0.58 -0.88
C MET A 40 -7.13 -0.15 -0.05
N GLY A 41 -7.70 0.52 0.96
CA GLY A 41 -8.59 -0.09 1.92
C GLY A 41 -9.86 -0.72 1.32
N PRO A 42 -10.57 -0.05 0.40
CA PRO A 42 -11.77 -0.61 -0.21
C PRO A 42 -11.51 -1.95 -0.92
N SER A 43 -10.51 -2.00 -1.79
CA SER A 43 -10.16 -3.24 -2.52
C SER A 43 -9.60 -4.32 -1.58
N LEU A 44 -8.88 -3.95 -0.51
CA LEU A 44 -8.44 -4.91 0.51
C LEU A 44 -9.62 -5.51 1.28
N ALA A 45 -10.59 -4.69 1.68
CA ALA A 45 -11.79 -5.17 2.38
C ALA A 45 -12.64 -6.09 1.50
N LYS A 46 -12.82 -5.73 0.23
CA LYS A 46 -13.52 -6.58 -0.76
C LYS A 46 -12.79 -7.91 -0.98
N LEU A 47 -11.45 -7.88 -1.11
CA LEU A 47 -10.63 -9.08 -1.24
C LEU A 47 -10.77 -10.00 -0.03
N ALA A 48 -10.77 -9.45 1.19
CA ALA A 48 -10.97 -10.22 2.41
C ALA A 48 -12.35 -10.91 2.45
N ILE A 49 -13.41 -10.18 2.13
CA ILE A 49 -14.78 -10.74 2.06
C ILE A 49 -14.87 -11.86 1.02
N ARG A 50 -14.29 -11.66 -0.19
CA ARG A 50 -14.30 -12.70 -1.23
C ARG A 50 -13.55 -13.95 -0.78
N ALA A 51 -12.36 -13.79 -0.22
CA ALA A 51 -11.57 -14.91 0.27
C ALA A 51 -12.29 -15.69 1.38
N ILE A 52 -12.96 -15.00 2.30
CA ILE A 52 -13.76 -15.61 3.39
C ILE A 52 -14.95 -16.39 2.80
N ARG A 53 -15.67 -15.82 1.82
CA ARG A 53 -16.80 -16.49 1.15
C ARG A 53 -16.34 -17.74 0.39
N GLU A 54 -15.26 -17.64 -0.36
CA GLU A 54 -14.71 -18.77 -1.13
C GLU A 54 -14.11 -19.86 -0.22
N ALA A 55 -13.58 -19.48 0.93
CA ALA A 55 -13.14 -20.42 1.97
C ALA A 55 -14.29 -21.13 2.70
N GLY A 56 -15.54 -20.65 2.55
CA GLY A 56 -16.73 -21.22 3.20
C GLY A 56 -16.71 -21.09 4.71
N VAL A 57 -16.09 -20.03 5.26
CA VAL A 57 -16.00 -19.79 6.71
C VAL A 57 -16.83 -18.58 7.13
N ASP A 58 -17.26 -18.58 8.38
CA ASP A 58 -18.01 -17.46 8.97
C ASP A 58 -17.05 -16.54 9.72
N LYS A 59 -16.74 -15.40 9.11
CA LYS A 59 -15.90 -14.33 9.66
C LYS A 59 -16.41 -12.97 9.21
N LYS A 60 -16.27 -11.99 10.08
CA LYS A 60 -16.60 -10.60 9.81
C LYS A 60 -15.37 -9.81 9.36
N VAL A 61 -15.59 -8.89 8.44
CA VAL A 61 -14.65 -7.85 8.08
C VAL A 61 -15.27 -6.51 8.43
N THR A 62 -14.65 -5.78 9.35
CA THR A 62 -15.14 -4.47 9.78
C THR A 62 -14.17 -3.39 9.29
N GLY A 63 -14.66 -2.46 8.50
CA GLY A 63 -13.92 -1.30 8.02
C GLY A 63 -14.19 -0.06 8.87
N VAL A 64 -13.13 0.57 9.38
CA VAL A 64 -13.21 1.78 10.20
C VAL A 64 -12.61 2.96 9.45
N SER A 65 -13.39 4.03 9.31
CA SER A 65 -12.98 5.29 8.68
C SER A 65 -13.95 6.40 9.01
N ARG A 66 -13.61 7.65 8.68
CA ARG A 66 -14.56 8.77 8.71
C ARG A 66 -15.55 8.74 7.54
N PHE A 67 -15.30 7.93 6.52
CA PHE A 67 -16.09 7.82 5.30
C PHE A 67 -16.45 9.19 4.69
N SER A 68 -15.43 10.04 4.54
CA SER A 68 -15.58 11.37 3.96
C SER A 68 -15.86 11.35 2.44
N GLU A 69 -15.57 10.23 1.79
CA GLU A 69 -15.89 10.03 0.37
C GLU A 69 -17.34 9.59 0.24
N PRO A 70 -18.18 10.34 -0.49
CA PRO A 70 -19.60 10.01 -0.67
C PRO A 70 -19.79 8.64 -1.34
N GLY A 71 -20.71 7.82 -0.80
CA GLY A 71 -21.06 6.52 -1.37
C GLY A 71 -20.17 5.35 -0.92
N LEU A 72 -18.92 5.58 -0.53
CA LEU A 72 -17.99 4.52 -0.18
C LEU A 72 -18.49 3.62 0.95
N LYS A 73 -19.12 4.21 1.98
CA LYS A 73 -19.69 3.44 3.08
C LYS A 73 -20.74 2.44 2.58
N GLY A 74 -21.72 2.92 1.82
CA GLY A 74 -22.79 2.07 1.27
C GLY A 74 -22.26 1.03 0.28
N GLU A 75 -21.23 1.36 -0.49
CA GLU A 75 -20.55 0.41 -1.40
C GLU A 75 -19.95 -0.76 -0.61
N LEU A 76 -19.19 -0.49 0.45
CA LEU A 76 -18.59 -1.52 1.29
C LEU A 76 -19.64 -2.36 2.03
N GLU A 77 -20.68 -1.73 2.57
CA GLU A 77 -21.81 -2.44 3.21
C GLU A 77 -22.53 -3.35 2.23
N GLY A 78 -22.78 -2.87 1.00
CA GLY A 78 -23.37 -3.69 -0.07
C GLY A 78 -22.51 -4.89 -0.47
N TYR A 79 -21.20 -4.79 -0.28
CA TYR A 79 -20.27 -5.89 -0.52
C TYR A 79 -20.20 -6.89 0.63
N GLY A 80 -20.70 -6.52 1.81
CA GLY A 80 -20.73 -7.36 3.03
C GLY A 80 -19.67 -6.98 4.07
N VAL A 81 -19.06 -5.81 3.96
CA VAL A 81 -18.15 -5.26 4.98
C VAL A 81 -19.00 -4.53 6.04
N GLU A 82 -18.84 -4.86 7.31
CA GLU A 82 -19.37 -4.04 8.40
C GLU A 82 -18.62 -2.71 8.44
N THR A 83 -19.30 -1.59 8.71
CA THR A 83 -18.65 -0.29 8.71
C THR A 83 -18.86 0.48 10.02
N ILE A 84 -17.80 1.08 10.54
CA ILE A 84 -17.85 1.96 11.72
C ILE A 84 -17.30 3.32 11.32
N SER A 85 -18.14 4.37 11.42
CA SER A 85 -17.76 5.73 11.06
C SER A 85 -17.32 6.50 12.29
N ILE A 86 -15.99 6.70 12.46
CA ILE A 86 -15.39 7.43 13.58
C ILE A 86 -14.14 8.20 13.13
N ASP A 87 -13.72 9.16 13.94
CA ASP A 87 -12.37 9.73 13.87
C ASP A 87 -11.44 8.96 14.81
N LEU A 88 -10.47 8.25 14.25
CA LEU A 88 -9.49 7.46 15.02
C LEU A 88 -8.63 8.32 15.97
N LEU A 89 -8.52 9.65 15.73
CA LEU A 89 -7.84 10.56 16.63
C LEU A 89 -8.70 10.96 17.84
N ASN A 90 -10.00 10.67 17.82
CA ASN A 90 -10.87 10.84 18.98
C ASN A 90 -10.71 9.62 19.90
N ASP A 91 -10.16 9.86 21.10
CA ASP A 91 -9.86 8.80 22.07
C ASP A 91 -11.09 8.04 22.54
N GLU A 92 -12.21 8.75 22.75
CA GLU A 92 -13.45 8.14 23.21
C GLU A 92 -14.02 7.22 22.13
N GLU A 93 -14.07 7.69 20.88
CA GLU A 93 -14.53 6.90 19.73
C GLU A 93 -13.63 5.67 19.49
N LEU A 94 -12.29 5.83 19.57
CA LEU A 94 -11.36 4.73 19.42
C LEU A 94 -11.62 3.60 20.44
N GLN A 95 -11.96 3.95 21.68
CA GLN A 95 -12.24 2.98 22.73
C GLN A 95 -13.55 2.19 22.50
N THR A 96 -14.50 2.73 21.71
CA THR A 96 -15.74 2.03 21.37
C THR A 96 -15.55 0.89 20.38
N LEU A 97 -14.43 0.84 19.67
CA LEU A 97 -14.17 -0.21 18.68
C LEU A 97 -14.18 -1.60 19.34
N PRO A 98 -14.73 -2.61 18.65
CA PRO A 98 -14.75 -3.98 19.16
C PRO A 98 -13.33 -4.54 19.32
N GLU A 99 -13.17 -5.43 20.29
CA GLU A 99 -11.97 -6.28 20.37
C GLU A 99 -12.08 -7.37 19.30
N VAL A 100 -11.01 -7.54 18.53
CA VAL A 100 -10.93 -8.52 17.45
C VAL A 100 -9.56 -9.21 17.47
N GLU A 101 -9.49 -10.39 16.87
CA GLU A 101 -8.24 -11.14 16.80
C GLU A 101 -7.24 -10.57 15.80
N ASN A 102 -7.72 -9.96 14.69
CA ASN A 102 -6.87 -9.54 13.60
C ASN A 102 -7.14 -8.07 13.23
N VAL A 103 -6.09 -7.27 13.22
CA VAL A 103 -6.15 -5.84 12.86
C VAL A 103 -5.21 -5.56 11.70
N ILE A 104 -5.72 -4.87 10.68
CA ILE A 104 -4.90 -4.27 9.64
C ILE A 104 -4.92 -2.76 9.84
N TYR A 105 -3.78 -2.19 10.21
CA TYR A 105 -3.61 -0.77 10.42
C TYR A 105 -3.11 -0.09 9.15
N MET A 106 -3.99 0.67 8.49
CA MET A 106 -3.70 1.41 7.25
C MET A 106 -3.88 2.93 7.43
N ALA A 107 -4.32 3.38 8.60
CA ALA A 107 -4.51 4.80 8.84
C ALA A 107 -3.19 5.57 8.75
N GLY A 108 -3.21 6.69 8.03
CA GLY A 108 -2.03 7.53 7.85
C GLY A 108 -2.33 8.76 7.01
N LYS A 109 -1.43 9.75 7.06
CA LYS A 109 -1.49 10.97 6.26
C LYS A 109 -0.20 11.09 5.45
N LYS A 110 -0.32 11.03 4.11
CA LYS A 110 0.80 11.19 3.17
C LYS A 110 0.77 12.55 2.46
N PHE A 111 -0.40 13.01 2.05
CA PHE A 111 -0.57 14.21 1.25
C PHE A 111 -0.95 15.42 2.09
N GLY A 112 -0.56 16.63 1.64
CA GLY A 112 -0.84 17.87 2.36
C GLY A 112 -0.08 17.92 3.70
N THR A 113 1.16 17.44 3.74
CA THR A 113 1.98 17.42 4.95
C THR A 113 2.73 18.74 5.17
N THR A 114 3.07 19.45 4.10
CA THR A 114 3.77 20.75 4.18
C THR A 114 2.87 21.80 4.85
N GLY A 115 3.34 22.40 5.95
CA GLY A 115 2.58 23.34 6.79
C GLY A 115 1.52 22.68 7.68
N GLN A 116 1.44 21.35 7.71
CA GLN A 116 0.54 20.55 8.54
C GLN A 116 1.29 19.41 9.25
N GLU A 117 2.55 19.62 9.58
CA GLU A 117 3.45 18.60 10.14
C GLU A 117 2.88 18.01 11.43
N HIS A 118 2.35 18.84 12.33
CA HIS A 118 1.70 18.41 13.57
C HIS A 118 0.57 17.39 13.33
N SER A 119 -0.26 17.63 12.32
CA SER A 119 -1.35 16.74 11.93
C SER A 119 -0.84 15.43 11.31
N THR A 120 0.26 15.50 10.56
CA THR A 120 0.95 14.33 10.01
C THR A 120 1.50 13.45 11.12
N TRP A 121 2.17 14.05 12.11
CA TRP A 121 2.70 13.33 13.27
C TRP A 121 1.60 12.77 14.17
N ALA A 122 0.49 13.52 14.37
CA ALA A 122 -0.66 13.02 15.11
C ALA A 122 -1.21 11.73 14.48
N MET A 123 -1.44 11.73 13.17
CA MET A 123 -1.98 10.58 12.46
C MET A 123 -0.97 9.43 12.32
N ASN A 124 0.29 9.75 12.02
CA ASN A 124 1.29 8.74 11.68
C ASN A 124 2.06 8.18 12.87
N THR A 125 2.10 8.89 14.03
CA THR A 125 2.93 8.50 15.18
C THR A 125 2.16 8.46 16.49
N TYR A 126 1.33 9.47 16.81
CA TYR A 126 0.56 9.48 18.05
C TYR A 126 -0.56 8.43 18.04
N LEU A 127 -1.39 8.41 16.99
CA LEU A 127 -2.45 7.40 16.82
C LEU A 127 -1.94 5.95 16.92
N PRO A 128 -0.82 5.57 16.32
CA PRO A 128 -0.18 4.27 16.51
C PRO A 128 -0.04 3.84 17.97
N GLY A 129 0.32 4.75 18.87
CA GLY A 129 0.43 4.43 20.31
C GLY A 129 -0.91 4.03 20.94
N ARG A 130 -1.97 4.76 20.57
CA ARG A 130 -3.32 4.52 21.06
C ARG A 130 -3.89 3.20 20.51
N VAL A 131 -3.64 2.94 19.21
CA VAL A 131 -4.06 1.68 18.56
C VAL A 131 -3.30 0.49 19.15
N GLY A 132 -1.98 0.60 19.33
CA GLY A 132 -1.17 -0.45 19.93
C GLY A 132 -1.56 -0.80 21.36
N GLU A 133 -2.08 0.15 22.14
CA GLU A 133 -2.63 -0.08 23.48
C GLU A 133 -4.01 -0.74 23.43
N LYS A 134 -4.92 -0.21 22.59
CA LYS A 134 -6.30 -0.72 22.44
C LYS A 134 -6.31 -2.16 21.97
N PHE A 135 -5.49 -2.46 20.96
CA PHE A 135 -5.47 -3.79 20.31
C PHE A 135 -4.28 -4.66 20.75
N LYS A 136 -3.82 -4.49 21.99
CA LYS A 136 -2.65 -5.21 22.53
C LYS A 136 -2.77 -6.74 22.50
N ASN A 137 -3.99 -7.27 22.48
CA ASN A 137 -4.29 -8.70 22.42
C ASN A 137 -4.53 -9.23 21.00
N SER A 138 -4.49 -8.37 19.99
CA SER A 138 -4.72 -8.73 18.58
C SER A 138 -3.41 -9.03 17.86
N ARG A 139 -3.49 -9.74 16.71
CA ARG A 139 -2.43 -9.71 15.70
C ARG A 139 -2.57 -8.44 14.88
N ILE A 140 -1.48 -7.73 14.65
CA ILE A 140 -1.55 -6.44 13.95
C ILE A 140 -0.60 -6.43 12.76
N VAL A 141 -1.12 -6.24 11.55
CA VAL A 141 -0.34 -5.86 10.37
C VAL A 141 -0.38 -4.35 10.23
N VAL A 142 0.79 -3.72 10.29
CA VAL A 142 0.95 -2.27 10.27
C VAL A 142 1.51 -1.83 8.93
N PHE A 143 0.73 -1.13 8.13
CA PHE A 143 1.22 -0.50 6.91
C PHE A 143 2.22 0.60 7.24
N SER A 144 3.45 0.42 6.77
CA SER A 144 4.54 1.36 6.76
C SER A 144 4.94 1.69 5.31
N SER A 145 6.09 2.25 5.09
CA SER A 145 6.52 2.74 3.78
C SER A 145 7.98 2.41 3.51
N GLY A 146 8.30 2.10 2.25
CA GLY A 146 9.67 2.04 1.77
C GLY A 146 10.42 3.38 1.84
N ASN A 147 9.70 4.50 1.97
CA ASN A 147 10.31 5.84 2.07
C ASN A 147 11.14 6.05 3.35
N ILE A 148 11.12 5.11 4.30
CA ILE A 148 11.97 5.17 5.49
C ILE A 148 13.43 4.82 5.21
N TYR A 149 13.73 4.20 4.07
CA TYR A 149 15.08 3.81 3.69
C TYR A 149 15.87 4.95 3.03
N PRO A 150 17.20 4.90 3.07
CA PRO A 150 18.03 5.76 2.23
C PRO A 150 17.79 5.46 0.73
N PHE A 151 18.21 6.38 -0.12
CA PHE A 151 18.41 6.06 -1.53
C PHE A 151 19.49 4.99 -1.67
N MET A 152 19.22 3.96 -2.47
CA MET A 152 20.11 2.83 -2.67
C MET A 152 20.77 2.90 -4.06
N PRO A 153 22.05 2.53 -4.19
CA PRO A 153 22.68 2.39 -5.50
C PRO A 153 21.85 1.46 -6.40
N ILE A 154 21.71 1.81 -7.67
CA ILE A 154 20.83 1.09 -8.62
C ILE A 154 21.20 -0.40 -8.71
N GLY A 155 22.51 -0.72 -8.72
CA GLY A 155 22.99 -2.10 -8.79
C GLY A 155 22.99 -2.88 -7.48
N SER A 156 22.48 -2.30 -6.36
CA SER A 156 22.51 -2.97 -5.04
C SER A 156 21.38 -4.00 -4.83
N GLY A 157 20.36 -4.00 -5.68
CA GLY A 157 19.15 -4.80 -5.48
C GLY A 157 18.16 -4.20 -4.47
N GLY A 158 18.39 -2.96 -3.99
CA GLY A 158 17.53 -2.25 -3.05
C GLY A 158 17.79 -2.56 -1.55
N ALA A 159 17.16 -1.79 -0.66
CA ALA A 159 17.26 -1.97 0.78
C ALA A 159 16.46 -3.19 1.23
N ASP A 160 17.12 -4.16 1.88
CA ASP A 160 16.44 -5.23 2.61
C ASP A 160 16.04 -4.77 4.03
N GLU A 161 15.40 -5.66 4.80
CA GLU A 161 14.90 -5.34 6.14
C GLU A 161 16.00 -5.03 7.17
N ASN A 162 17.28 -5.36 6.88
CA ASN A 162 18.44 -5.11 7.74
C ASN A 162 19.08 -3.74 7.48
N VAL A 163 18.78 -3.09 6.37
CA VAL A 163 19.29 -1.75 6.08
C VAL A 163 18.72 -0.75 7.09
N ALA A 164 19.62 0.02 7.71
CA ALA A 164 19.21 1.04 8.69
C ALA A 164 18.35 2.12 8.02
N PRO A 165 17.21 2.50 8.61
CA PRO A 165 16.38 3.60 8.12
C PRO A 165 17.14 4.92 8.08
N ASP A 166 16.92 5.71 7.01
CA ASP A 166 17.40 7.09 6.86
C ASP A 166 16.32 7.93 6.15
N PRO A 167 15.16 8.16 6.82
CA PRO A 167 14.01 8.79 6.21
C PRO A 167 14.26 10.27 5.87
N LYS A 168 13.84 10.69 4.67
CA LYS A 168 13.90 12.09 4.23
C LYS A 168 12.52 12.74 4.33
N GLY A 169 12.45 13.90 4.99
CA GLY A 169 11.23 14.70 5.14
C GLY A 169 10.26 14.18 6.21
N GLU A 170 9.26 14.99 6.55
CA GLU A 170 8.33 14.79 7.66
C GLU A 170 7.49 13.51 7.51
N TYR A 171 7.02 13.23 6.30
CA TYR A 171 6.24 12.03 6.05
C TYR A 171 7.03 10.75 6.35
N ALA A 172 8.23 10.62 5.80
CA ALA A 172 9.04 9.42 5.98
C ALA A 172 9.49 9.25 7.44
N GLN A 173 9.87 10.35 8.11
CA GLN A 173 10.21 10.36 9.53
C GLN A 173 9.03 9.94 10.40
N SER A 174 7.83 10.45 10.14
CA SER A 174 6.62 10.07 10.86
C SER A 174 6.22 8.61 10.63
N CYS A 175 6.49 8.05 9.44
CA CYS A 175 6.33 6.62 9.17
C CYS A 175 7.31 5.76 9.99
N LEU A 176 8.58 6.20 10.11
CA LEU A 176 9.53 5.54 11.01
C LEU A 176 9.08 5.65 12.48
N GLY A 177 8.55 6.81 12.88
CA GLY A 177 7.92 7.01 14.20
C GLY A 177 6.81 5.99 14.45
N ARG A 178 5.92 5.77 13.48
CA ARG A 178 4.87 4.72 13.51
C ARG A 178 5.46 3.36 13.83
N GLU A 179 6.49 2.94 13.09
CA GLU A 179 7.14 1.65 13.32
C GLU A 179 7.67 1.52 14.73
N ARG A 180 8.40 2.56 15.21
CA ARG A 180 9.00 2.54 16.55
C ARG A 180 7.95 2.43 17.66
N ILE A 181 6.82 3.11 17.51
CA ILE A 181 5.72 3.05 18.47
C ILE A 181 5.04 1.67 18.47
N PHE A 182 4.78 1.08 17.31
CA PHE A 182 4.24 -0.28 17.26
C PHE A 182 5.24 -1.33 17.74
N GLN A 183 6.54 -1.19 17.44
CA GLN A 183 7.59 -2.05 18.01
C GLN A 183 7.63 -1.96 19.54
N TYR A 184 7.49 -0.74 20.11
CA TYR A 184 7.37 -0.56 21.55
C TYR A 184 6.13 -1.25 22.11
N ALA A 185 4.96 -1.12 21.46
CA ALA A 185 3.73 -1.81 21.87
C ALA A 185 3.90 -3.34 21.84
N SER A 186 4.50 -3.87 20.75
CA SER A 186 4.83 -5.29 20.67
C SER A 186 5.73 -5.75 21.82
N HIS A 187 6.79 -4.98 22.11
CA HIS A 187 7.69 -5.31 23.23
C HIS A 187 6.98 -5.24 24.59
N LYS A 188 6.21 -4.17 24.83
CA LYS A 188 5.55 -3.92 26.12
C LYS A 188 4.43 -4.92 26.43
N TYR A 189 3.61 -5.22 25.42
CA TYR A 189 2.39 -6.02 25.60
C TYR A 189 2.51 -7.44 25.05
N ARG A 190 3.64 -7.78 24.40
CA ARG A 190 3.87 -9.03 23.67
C ARG A 190 2.89 -9.22 22.50
N THR A 191 2.40 -8.12 21.94
CA THR A 191 1.48 -8.12 20.80
C THR A 191 2.16 -8.72 19.57
N PRO A 192 1.61 -9.78 18.96
CA PRO A 192 2.09 -10.30 17.68
C PRO A 192 1.88 -9.26 16.58
N LEU A 193 2.96 -8.81 15.93
CA LEU A 193 2.93 -7.68 15.02
C LEU A 193 3.82 -7.90 13.81
N LEU A 194 3.41 -7.35 12.66
CA LEU A 194 4.22 -7.28 11.46
C LEU A 194 4.20 -5.85 10.91
N ILE A 195 5.38 -5.26 10.75
CA ILE A 195 5.60 -3.99 10.05
C ILE A 195 5.67 -4.27 8.55
N TYR A 196 4.68 -3.79 7.81
CA TYR A 196 4.49 -4.01 6.38
C TYR A 196 5.04 -2.78 5.60
N ARG A 197 6.31 -2.83 5.18
CA ARG A 197 7.00 -1.74 4.46
C ARG A 197 6.66 -1.81 2.98
N LEU A 198 5.59 -1.14 2.59
CA LEU A 198 5.11 -1.09 1.22
C LEU A 198 5.88 -0.07 0.39
N ASN A 199 6.33 -0.46 -0.80
CA ASN A 199 6.89 0.45 -1.78
C ASN A 199 6.11 0.39 -3.10
N TYR A 200 5.54 1.53 -3.51
CA TYR A 200 4.83 1.81 -4.76
C TYR A 200 3.81 0.73 -5.21
N ALA A 201 2.76 0.54 -4.41
CA ALA A 201 1.58 -0.18 -4.88
C ALA A 201 0.82 0.64 -5.93
N VAL A 202 0.58 0.05 -7.11
CA VAL A 202 -0.04 0.69 -8.27
C VAL A 202 -1.34 -0.02 -8.66
N ASP A 203 -2.30 0.76 -9.15
CA ASP A 203 -3.44 0.28 -9.91
C ASP A 203 -3.64 1.16 -11.17
N LEU A 204 -4.69 0.94 -11.96
CA LEU A 204 -4.92 1.68 -13.19
C LEU A 204 -5.44 3.11 -12.96
N ARG A 205 -5.89 3.46 -11.73
CA ARG A 205 -6.38 4.79 -11.35
C ARG A 205 -5.36 5.62 -10.58
N TYR A 206 -4.26 4.98 -10.13
CA TYR A 206 -3.23 5.63 -9.32
C TYR A 206 -1.90 4.89 -9.36
N GLY A 207 -0.83 5.63 -9.31
CA GLY A 207 0.53 5.10 -9.16
C GLY A 207 1.49 5.61 -10.21
N ASN A 208 2.77 5.29 -10.02
CA ASN A 208 3.84 5.80 -10.85
C ASN A 208 3.68 5.39 -12.33
N LEU A 209 3.21 4.17 -12.59
CA LEU A 209 2.98 3.70 -13.97
C LEU A 209 1.92 4.52 -14.67
N LEU A 210 0.78 4.79 -14.01
CA LEU A 210 -0.27 5.63 -14.57
C LEU A 210 0.24 7.04 -14.86
N GLU A 211 0.95 7.65 -13.90
CA GLU A 211 1.45 9.02 -14.04
C GLU A 211 2.45 9.13 -15.20
N ILE A 212 3.37 8.16 -15.36
CA ILE A 212 4.30 8.12 -16.49
C ILE A 212 3.54 7.93 -17.82
N ALA A 213 2.56 7.00 -17.87
CA ALA A 213 1.77 6.78 -19.08
C ALA A 213 0.97 8.02 -19.49
N GLN A 214 0.39 8.74 -18.54
CA GLN A 214 -0.29 10.02 -18.78
C GLN A 214 0.69 11.10 -19.29
N MET A 215 1.89 11.21 -18.68
CA MET A 215 2.91 12.16 -19.13
C MET A 215 3.33 11.89 -20.58
N VAL A 216 3.53 10.62 -20.94
CA VAL A 216 3.83 10.20 -22.31
C VAL A 216 2.69 10.55 -23.26
N ASN A 217 1.46 10.19 -22.90
CA ASN A 217 0.27 10.43 -23.75
C ASN A 217 0.01 11.92 -23.99
N GLU A 218 0.26 12.76 -23.00
CA GLU A 218 0.07 14.22 -23.03
C GLU A 218 1.30 14.98 -23.58
N GLY A 219 2.42 14.30 -23.85
CA GLY A 219 3.66 14.92 -24.30
C GLY A 219 4.34 15.79 -23.24
N ARG A 220 4.08 15.52 -21.93
CA ARG A 220 4.73 16.21 -20.82
C ARG A 220 6.16 15.71 -20.61
N GLU A 221 7.00 16.55 -20.03
CA GLU A 221 8.37 16.21 -19.69
C GLU A 221 8.44 15.30 -18.48
N ILE A 222 9.26 14.23 -18.56
CA ILE A 222 9.51 13.27 -17.50
C ILE A 222 10.89 13.56 -16.92
N ASP A 223 10.94 13.92 -15.65
CA ASP A 223 12.20 14.15 -14.94
C ASP A 223 12.84 12.80 -14.56
N LEU A 224 14.04 12.57 -15.04
CA LEU A 224 14.78 11.34 -14.82
C LEU A 224 15.65 11.36 -13.56
N THR A 225 15.68 12.45 -12.78
CA THR A 225 16.51 12.52 -11.56
C THR A 225 16.24 11.37 -10.57
N SER A 226 14.98 10.91 -10.45
CA SER A 226 14.63 9.66 -9.74
C SER A 226 14.45 8.52 -10.73
N GLY A 227 15.51 8.17 -11.47
CA GLY A 227 15.49 7.37 -12.70
C GLY A 227 15.05 5.91 -12.55
N HIS A 228 14.92 5.38 -11.33
CA HIS A 228 14.56 3.97 -11.08
C HIS A 228 13.56 3.81 -9.95
N MET A 229 12.78 2.72 -9.99
CA MET A 229 11.76 2.38 -9.00
C MET A 229 11.53 0.87 -8.91
N ASN A 230 10.82 0.43 -7.86
CA ASN A 230 10.13 -0.87 -7.82
C ASN A 230 8.64 -0.59 -7.76
N VAL A 231 7.81 -1.46 -8.33
CA VAL A 231 6.35 -1.37 -8.23
C VAL A 231 5.73 -2.74 -7.99
N ILE A 232 4.58 -2.78 -7.33
CA ILE A 232 3.77 -3.99 -7.16
C ILE A 232 2.32 -3.68 -7.50
N TRP A 233 1.63 -4.64 -8.08
CA TRP A 233 0.18 -4.54 -8.28
C TRP A 233 -0.55 -4.41 -6.94
N GLN A 234 -1.50 -3.49 -6.82
CA GLN A 234 -2.22 -3.23 -5.57
C GLN A 234 -2.97 -4.45 -5.06
N GLY A 235 -3.56 -5.27 -5.95
CA GLY A 235 -4.24 -6.50 -5.58
C GLY A 235 -3.30 -7.51 -4.91
N ASP A 236 -2.09 -7.69 -5.46
CA ASP A 236 -1.07 -8.56 -4.87
C ASP A 236 -0.57 -8.02 -3.52
N ALA A 237 -0.36 -6.70 -3.41
CA ALA A 237 0.01 -6.09 -2.14
C ALA A 237 -1.09 -6.27 -1.07
N ASN A 238 -2.36 -6.14 -1.44
CA ASN A 238 -3.48 -6.39 -0.53
C ASN A 238 -3.55 -7.85 -0.09
N GLU A 239 -3.33 -8.78 -1.00
CA GLU A 239 -3.28 -10.21 -0.68
C GLU A 239 -2.17 -10.53 0.30
N ILE A 240 -0.96 -10.04 0.06
CA ILE A 240 0.19 -10.22 0.96
C ILE A 240 -0.13 -9.63 2.35
N ALA A 241 -0.82 -8.49 2.43
CA ALA A 241 -1.19 -7.90 3.72
C ALA A 241 -2.15 -8.79 4.53
N LEU A 242 -3.17 -9.37 3.88
CA LEU A 242 -4.08 -10.32 4.52
C LEU A 242 -3.34 -11.59 4.97
N ARG A 243 -2.51 -12.16 4.12
CA ARG A 243 -1.70 -13.36 4.41
C ARG A 243 -0.68 -13.10 5.52
N SER A 244 -0.20 -11.87 5.66
CA SER A 244 0.74 -11.47 6.71
C SER A 244 0.15 -11.57 8.12
N LEU A 245 -1.17 -11.64 8.30
CA LEU A 245 -1.80 -11.91 9.60
C LEU A 245 -1.37 -13.24 10.19
N SER A 246 -1.13 -14.25 9.36
CA SER A 246 -0.71 -15.59 9.81
C SER A 246 0.72 -15.64 10.35
N ILE A 247 1.55 -14.67 9.98
CA ILE A 247 2.98 -14.62 10.34
C ILE A 247 3.36 -13.49 11.29
N CYS A 248 2.38 -12.73 11.81
CA CYS A 248 2.61 -11.79 12.91
C CYS A 248 3.28 -12.48 14.10
N ASP A 249 4.25 -11.84 14.73
CA ASP A 249 5.03 -12.43 15.79
C ASP A 249 5.49 -11.40 16.83
N HIS A 250 6.04 -11.87 17.93
CA HIS A 250 6.68 -11.10 18.98
C HIS A 250 8.11 -11.61 19.22
N PRO A 251 9.14 -10.76 19.12
CA PRO A 251 9.08 -9.32 18.76
C PRO A 251 8.58 -9.08 17.33
N ALA A 252 8.12 -7.85 17.09
CA ALA A 252 7.54 -7.42 15.81
C ALA A 252 8.43 -7.80 14.61
N LYS A 253 7.85 -8.50 13.64
CA LYS A 253 8.50 -8.78 12.35
C LYS A 253 8.46 -7.57 11.44
N ILE A 254 9.40 -7.49 10.52
CA ILE A 254 9.46 -6.49 9.46
C ILE A 254 9.45 -7.22 8.13
N LEU A 255 8.70 -6.69 7.16
CA LEU A 255 8.61 -7.25 5.82
C LEU A 255 8.56 -6.14 4.77
N ASN A 256 9.48 -6.15 3.84
CA ASN A 256 9.44 -5.31 2.65
C ASN A 256 8.49 -5.92 1.61
N VAL A 257 7.64 -5.08 1.02
CA VAL A 257 6.68 -5.51 0.01
C VAL A 257 6.72 -4.59 -1.20
N THR A 258 7.16 -5.15 -2.32
CA THR A 258 7.19 -4.51 -3.64
C THR A 258 7.41 -5.60 -4.70
N GLY A 259 7.40 -5.23 -5.99
CA GLY A 259 7.79 -6.14 -7.07
C GLY A 259 9.29 -6.44 -7.08
N PRO A 260 9.71 -7.49 -7.78
CA PRO A 260 11.08 -7.96 -7.78
C PRO A 260 12.03 -7.11 -8.65
N GLU A 261 11.48 -6.34 -9.61
CA GLU A 261 12.29 -5.64 -10.60
C GLU A 261 12.78 -4.28 -10.11
N THR A 262 14.03 -3.93 -10.43
CA THR A 262 14.51 -2.54 -10.46
C THR A 262 14.23 -1.98 -11.85
N ILE A 263 13.29 -1.05 -11.94
CA ILE A 263 12.68 -0.59 -13.19
C ILE A 263 13.25 0.77 -13.56
N SER A 264 13.79 0.92 -14.79
CA SER A 264 14.16 2.23 -15.33
C SER A 264 12.90 3.00 -15.76
N ILE A 265 12.77 4.23 -15.28
CA ILE A 265 11.66 5.13 -15.66
C ILE A 265 11.74 5.47 -17.15
N ARG A 266 12.94 5.68 -17.69
CA ARG A 266 13.15 5.89 -19.13
C ARG A 266 12.62 4.71 -19.94
N TRP A 267 13.01 3.49 -19.59
CA TRP A 267 12.55 2.28 -20.28
C TRP A 267 11.02 2.13 -20.22
N VAL A 268 10.40 2.35 -19.05
CA VAL A 268 8.94 2.30 -18.91
C VAL A 268 8.26 3.34 -19.80
N ALA A 269 8.77 4.57 -19.82
CA ALA A 269 8.23 5.63 -20.67
C ALA A 269 8.36 5.30 -22.17
N GLU A 270 9.47 4.70 -22.58
CA GLU A 270 9.68 4.22 -23.96
C GLU A 270 8.71 3.08 -24.31
N GLU A 271 8.44 2.14 -23.40
CA GLU A 271 7.42 1.10 -23.61
C GLU A 271 6.01 1.72 -23.73
N PHE A 272 5.66 2.69 -22.87
CA PHE A 272 4.40 3.43 -23.04
C PHE A 272 4.37 4.19 -24.36
N GLY A 273 5.50 4.78 -24.77
CA GLY A 273 5.60 5.47 -26.07
C GLY A 273 5.25 4.55 -27.25
N LYS A 274 5.75 3.31 -27.25
CA LYS A 274 5.42 2.30 -28.27
C LYS A 274 3.94 1.91 -28.24
N LEU A 275 3.38 1.68 -27.03
CA LEU A 275 2.00 1.24 -26.86
C LEU A 275 0.96 2.33 -27.16
N LEU A 276 1.30 3.59 -26.95
CA LEU A 276 0.43 4.76 -27.14
C LEU A 276 0.69 5.49 -28.45
N ASP A 277 1.67 5.07 -29.26
CA ASP A 277 2.15 5.76 -30.47
C ASP A 277 2.53 7.23 -30.17
N LYS A 278 3.36 7.42 -29.14
CA LYS A 278 3.86 8.72 -28.67
C LYS A 278 5.37 8.67 -28.46
N ASN A 279 6.02 9.84 -28.56
CA ASN A 279 7.42 9.96 -28.21
C ASN A 279 7.57 10.57 -26.80
N PRO A 280 8.12 9.85 -25.81
CA PRO A 280 8.36 10.40 -24.49
C PRO A 280 9.40 11.53 -24.54
N ARG A 281 9.22 12.55 -23.69
CA ARG A 281 10.13 13.68 -23.55
C ARG A 281 10.81 13.62 -22.20
N PHE A 282 12.14 13.62 -22.19
CA PHE A 282 12.94 13.50 -20.97
C PHE A 282 13.64 14.81 -20.66
N VAL A 283 13.78 15.08 -19.35
CA VAL A 283 14.60 16.15 -18.80
C VAL A 283 15.48 15.59 -17.68
N ASN A 284 16.61 16.24 -17.46
CA ASN A 284 17.64 15.83 -16.50
C ASN A 284 18.25 14.44 -16.80
N GLU A 285 19.16 14.01 -15.95
CA GLU A 285 19.84 12.72 -16.03
C GLU A 285 19.53 11.86 -14.81
N GLU A 286 19.61 10.54 -15.00
CA GLU A 286 19.40 9.56 -13.93
C GLU A 286 20.48 9.68 -12.86
N ALA A 287 20.07 9.81 -11.58
CA ALA A 287 20.99 9.66 -10.46
C ALA A 287 21.47 8.20 -10.35
N SER A 288 22.65 8.00 -9.75
CA SER A 288 23.23 6.67 -9.52
C SER A 288 22.52 5.86 -8.43
N ASP A 289 21.55 6.47 -7.74
CA ASP A 289 20.79 5.89 -6.66
C ASP A 289 19.29 6.25 -6.77
N ALA A 290 18.44 5.43 -6.17
CA ALA A 290 17.01 5.64 -6.13
C ALA A 290 16.39 5.02 -4.86
N LEU A 291 15.11 5.32 -4.60
CA LEU A 291 14.37 4.69 -3.52
C LEU A 291 13.96 3.27 -3.94
N LEU A 292 14.82 2.31 -3.63
CA LEU A 292 14.69 0.91 -4.01
C LEU A 292 14.63 0.01 -2.78
N ASN A 293 13.65 -0.91 -2.79
CA ASN A 293 13.46 -1.90 -1.74
C ASN A 293 13.69 -3.31 -2.28
N ASN A 294 14.26 -4.17 -1.45
CA ASN A 294 14.41 -5.59 -1.71
C ASN A 294 13.31 -6.37 -0.97
N ALA A 295 12.41 -6.98 -1.72
CA ALA A 295 11.32 -7.81 -1.19
C ALA A 295 11.64 -9.32 -1.22
N GLY A 296 12.89 -9.71 -1.28
CA GLY A 296 13.30 -11.10 -1.38
C GLY A 296 12.78 -11.98 -0.25
N GLN A 297 12.63 -11.45 0.98
CA GLN A 297 12.00 -12.17 2.08
C GLN A 297 10.51 -12.41 1.83
N CYS A 298 9.78 -11.40 1.36
CA CYS A 298 8.38 -11.50 1.00
C CYS A 298 8.16 -12.56 -0.09
N HIS A 299 8.98 -12.55 -1.14
CA HIS A 299 8.86 -13.51 -2.25
C HIS A 299 9.16 -14.95 -1.80
N ARG A 300 10.04 -15.16 -0.84
CA ARG A 300 10.28 -16.51 -0.25
C ARG A 300 9.09 -16.99 0.58
N LEU A 301 8.38 -16.10 1.26
CA LEU A 301 7.23 -16.43 2.12
C LEU A 301 5.94 -16.66 1.33
N PHE A 302 5.67 -15.81 0.34
CA PHE A 302 4.37 -15.72 -0.31
C PHE A 302 4.39 -16.02 -1.81
N GLY A 303 5.57 -16.20 -2.41
CA GLY A 303 5.76 -16.28 -3.85
C GLY A 303 5.91 -14.89 -4.49
N TYR A 304 6.16 -14.87 -5.80
CA TYR A 304 6.21 -13.63 -6.58
C TYR A 304 4.79 -13.07 -6.80
N PRO A 305 4.66 -11.72 -6.99
CA PRO A 305 3.41 -11.11 -7.42
C PRO A 305 2.81 -11.82 -8.64
N ARG A 306 1.49 -11.95 -8.67
CA ARG A 306 0.77 -12.64 -9.76
C ARG A 306 0.69 -11.79 -11.02
N VAL A 307 0.52 -10.47 -10.86
CA VAL A 307 0.48 -9.54 -11.98
C VAL A 307 1.89 -9.07 -12.28
N THR A 308 2.37 -9.41 -13.47
CA THR A 308 3.73 -9.08 -13.91
C THR A 308 3.87 -7.60 -14.29
N LEU A 309 5.12 -7.10 -14.30
CA LEU A 309 5.41 -5.73 -14.76
C LEU A 309 4.89 -5.49 -16.18
N ARG A 310 5.05 -6.46 -17.09
CA ARG A 310 4.57 -6.35 -18.47
C ARG A 310 3.05 -6.18 -18.52
N GLU A 311 2.31 -6.98 -17.79
CA GLU A 311 0.85 -6.87 -17.70
C GLU A 311 0.42 -5.53 -17.12
N MET A 312 1.10 -5.04 -16.07
CA MET A 312 0.82 -3.70 -15.51
C MET A 312 1.03 -2.61 -16.57
N ILE A 313 2.11 -2.66 -17.35
CA ILE A 313 2.39 -1.69 -18.42
C ILE A 313 1.33 -1.76 -19.50
N GLU A 314 1.00 -2.95 -20.01
CA GLU A 314 0.01 -3.15 -21.06
C GLU A 314 -1.40 -2.69 -20.63
N MET A 315 -1.83 -3.07 -19.43
CA MET A 315 -3.12 -2.63 -18.86
C MET A 315 -3.16 -1.12 -18.66
N THR A 316 -2.09 -0.51 -18.14
CA THR A 316 -2.02 0.94 -17.91
C THR A 316 -2.05 1.72 -19.22
N ALA A 317 -1.30 1.28 -20.24
CA ALA A 317 -1.34 1.90 -21.56
C ALA A 317 -2.74 1.85 -22.17
N HIS A 318 -3.40 0.67 -22.12
CA HIS A 318 -4.77 0.53 -22.59
C HIS A 318 -5.74 1.44 -21.82
N TRP A 319 -5.64 1.48 -20.49
CA TRP A 319 -6.47 2.32 -19.63
C TRP A 319 -6.35 3.81 -19.99
N VAL A 320 -5.14 4.29 -20.20
CA VAL A 320 -4.90 5.68 -20.63
C VAL A 320 -5.45 5.93 -22.04
N ALA A 321 -5.26 4.98 -22.98
CA ALA A 321 -5.74 5.12 -24.35
C ALA A 321 -7.27 5.22 -24.46
N ILE A 322 -8.02 4.55 -23.59
CA ILE A 322 -9.49 4.62 -23.54
C ILE A 322 -10.02 5.79 -22.68
N GLY A 323 -9.14 6.64 -22.11
CA GLY A 323 -9.54 7.71 -21.21
C GLY A 323 -10.06 7.23 -19.87
N GLY A 324 -9.52 6.12 -19.35
CA GLY A 324 -9.93 5.52 -18.09
C GLY A 324 -9.81 6.48 -16.90
N GLU A 325 -10.63 6.27 -15.89
CA GLU A 325 -10.73 7.12 -14.70
C GLU A 325 -9.41 7.20 -13.92
N SER A 326 -9.10 8.37 -13.34
CA SER A 326 -7.96 8.61 -12.47
C SER A 326 -8.42 9.18 -11.13
N LEU A 327 -7.77 8.78 -10.04
CA LEU A 327 -7.99 9.38 -8.72
C LEU A 327 -7.41 10.80 -8.61
N ASN A 328 -6.70 11.29 -9.64
CA ASN A 328 -6.10 12.63 -9.72
C ASN A 328 -5.24 13.00 -8.49
N LYS A 329 -4.56 12.02 -7.91
CA LYS A 329 -3.64 12.21 -6.79
C LYS A 329 -2.21 12.05 -7.29
N PRO A 330 -1.35 13.09 -7.25
CA PRO A 330 0.03 12.97 -7.70
C PRO A 330 0.81 12.02 -6.79
N THR A 331 1.70 11.23 -7.38
CA THR A 331 2.56 10.30 -6.63
C THR A 331 3.77 10.98 -6.02
N HIS A 332 4.22 12.07 -6.62
CA HIS A 332 5.49 12.76 -6.33
C HIS A 332 6.71 11.85 -6.47
N PHE A 333 6.66 10.84 -7.36
CA PHE A 333 7.75 9.86 -7.52
C PHE A 333 9.09 10.48 -7.94
N GLN A 334 9.06 11.64 -8.60
CA GLN A 334 10.24 12.38 -9.02
C GLN A 334 10.91 13.14 -7.87
N THR A 335 10.24 13.27 -6.70
CA THR A 335 10.73 14.06 -5.58
C THR A 335 11.79 13.30 -4.78
N ARG A 336 12.96 13.92 -4.61
CA ARG A 336 14.06 13.38 -3.78
C ARG A 336 14.20 14.11 -2.43
N SER A 337 13.48 15.22 -2.24
CA SER A 337 13.55 16.06 -1.02
C SER A 337 12.68 15.54 0.14
N GLY A 338 11.80 14.56 -0.10
CA GLY A 338 10.83 14.09 0.88
C GLY A 338 9.68 15.06 1.18
N LYS A 339 9.46 16.06 0.31
CA LYS A 339 8.31 16.97 0.39
C LYS A 339 7.15 16.38 -0.44
N PHE A 340 6.01 16.14 0.20
CA PHE A 340 4.80 15.54 -0.39
C PHE A 340 3.58 16.42 -0.16
#